data_e3c106ca30b38908347d889df617afc9
#
_entry.id   e3c106ca30b38908347d889df617afc9
#
_cell.length_a   1.000
_cell.length_b   1.000
_cell.length_c   1.000
_cell.angle_alpha   90.00
_cell.angle_beta   90.00
_cell.angle_gamma   90.00
#
_symmetry.space_group_name_H-M   'P 1'
#
loop_
_entity.id
_entity.type
_entity.pdbx_description
1 polymer ?
#
loop_
_entity_poly.entity_id
_entity_poly.type
_entity_poly.pdbx_seq_one_letter_code
_entity_poly.pdbx_strand_id
1 'polypeptide(L)'
;MNIVCPTITAENAHTYREQVERVCTFAKHIHLDLMDGKFASNQSIEPEKLWLPDNITCDVHAMYDNPESILDEVSKLSVRTFIVPAETKCDFNSLSSLVRAKNMYFGLALLAETTVESAKSAIELADHVLIFSGNLGHQGGSMADMNLLSKVDQIRCINRIAEIGWDG
;
A
#
# COMPACT_ATOMS: atom_id res chain seq x y z
N MET A 1 5.44 -6.71 17.77
CA MET A 1 6.74 -6.13 17.38
C MET A 1 6.46 -5.10 16.32
N ASN A 2 6.87 -3.85 16.49
CA ASN A 2 6.68 -2.84 15.43
C ASN A 2 7.74 -3.05 14.35
N ILE A 3 7.33 -3.10 13.09
CA ILE A 3 8.20 -3.27 11.94
C ILE A 3 8.24 -1.94 11.20
N VAL A 4 9.45 -1.48 10.86
CA VAL A 4 9.65 -0.32 9.98
C VAL A 4 9.92 -0.86 8.59
N CYS A 5 9.05 -0.53 7.64
CA CYS A 5 9.18 -0.87 6.22
C CYS A 5 9.70 0.35 5.46
N PRO A 6 10.92 0.33 4.93
CA PRO A 6 11.38 1.41 4.06
C PRO A 6 10.52 1.46 2.79
N THR A 7 10.10 2.67 2.42
CA THR A 7 9.30 2.90 1.22
C THR A 7 10.19 3.18 0.01
N ILE A 8 9.82 2.61 -1.13
CA ILE A 8 10.37 2.90 -2.45
C ILE A 8 9.29 3.55 -3.29
N THR A 9 9.56 4.76 -3.75
CA THR A 9 8.73 5.50 -4.70
C THR A 9 9.66 5.99 -5.81
N ALA A 10 9.50 5.49 -7.02
CA ALA A 10 10.38 5.82 -8.13
C ALA A 10 9.59 6.04 -9.42
N GLU A 11 9.96 7.07 -10.18
CA GLU A 11 9.29 7.44 -11.44
C GLU A 11 9.87 6.70 -12.66
N ASN A 12 11.05 6.08 -12.52
CA ASN A 12 11.73 5.40 -13.60
C ASN A 12 12.60 4.23 -13.11
N ALA A 13 12.99 3.36 -14.04
CA ALA A 13 13.73 2.14 -13.75
C ALA A 13 15.13 2.38 -13.13
N HIS A 14 15.78 3.50 -13.44
CA HIS A 14 17.10 3.82 -12.88
C HIS A 14 16.97 4.16 -11.39
N THR A 15 16.10 5.11 -11.06
CA THR A 15 15.84 5.50 -9.67
C THR A 15 15.31 4.32 -8.84
N TYR A 16 14.43 3.49 -9.43
CA TYR A 16 13.93 2.28 -8.79
C TYR A 16 15.06 1.33 -8.41
N ARG A 17 15.96 1.04 -9.36
CA ARG A 17 17.11 0.19 -9.11
C ARG A 17 17.98 0.71 -7.98
N GLU A 18 18.35 1.99 -7.99
CA GLU A 18 19.18 2.60 -6.96
C GLU A 18 18.55 2.50 -5.57
N GLN A 19 17.22 2.74 -5.48
CA GLN A 19 16.50 2.65 -4.23
C GLN A 19 16.43 1.19 -3.73
N VAL A 20 16.09 0.23 -4.61
CA VAL A 20 16.05 -1.21 -4.26
C VAL A 20 17.42 -1.68 -3.78
N GLU A 21 18.49 -1.42 -4.55
CA GLU A 21 19.85 -1.84 -4.20
C GLU A 21 20.29 -1.26 -2.84
N ARG A 22 19.94 0.01 -2.55
CA ARG A 22 20.24 0.66 -1.28
C ARG A 22 19.48 0.04 -0.12
N VAL A 23 18.15 -0.09 -0.26
CA VAL A 23 17.26 -0.52 0.82
C VAL A 23 17.49 -2.00 1.16
N CYS A 24 17.71 -2.86 0.16
CA CYS A 24 17.93 -4.29 0.35
C CYS A 24 19.22 -4.65 1.11
N THR A 25 20.11 -3.68 1.32
CA THR A 25 21.30 -3.90 2.16
C THR A 25 20.96 -4.08 3.63
N PHE A 26 19.84 -3.52 4.10
CA PHE A 26 19.46 -3.53 5.53
C PHE A 26 18.02 -3.98 5.80
N ALA A 27 17.11 -3.95 4.81
CA ALA A 27 15.74 -4.38 4.96
C ALA A 27 15.46 -5.69 4.20
N LYS A 28 14.57 -6.53 4.76
CA LYS A 28 14.08 -7.77 4.16
C LYS A 28 12.61 -7.67 3.75
N HIS A 29 11.94 -6.64 4.22
CA HIS A 29 10.58 -6.29 3.88
C HIS A 29 10.53 -4.80 3.57
N ILE A 30 9.93 -4.44 2.44
CA ILE A 30 9.88 -3.07 1.92
C ILE A 30 8.45 -2.70 1.53
N HIS A 31 8.20 -1.41 1.36
CA HIS A 31 6.94 -0.89 0.87
C HIS A 31 7.15 -0.28 -0.52
N LEU A 32 6.31 -0.61 -1.49
CA LEU A 32 6.37 -0.08 -2.86
C LEU A 32 5.16 0.80 -3.12
N ASP A 33 5.38 2.08 -3.36
CA ASP A 33 4.33 3.00 -3.82
C ASP A 33 4.24 2.98 -5.34
N LEU A 34 3.10 2.54 -5.85
CA LEU A 34 2.80 2.53 -7.28
C LEU A 34 1.65 3.49 -7.59
N MET A 35 1.83 4.30 -8.62
CA MET A 35 0.92 5.37 -8.99
C MET A 35 0.69 5.40 -10.50
N ASP A 36 -0.57 5.64 -10.92
CA ASP A 36 -0.96 5.69 -12.34
C ASP A 36 -1.05 7.12 -12.91
N GLY A 37 -0.80 8.15 -12.10
CA GLY A 37 -0.96 9.54 -12.50
C GLY A 37 -2.43 10.01 -12.61
N LYS A 38 -3.40 9.17 -12.21
CA LYS A 38 -4.83 9.48 -12.21
C LYS A 38 -5.38 9.55 -10.79
N PHE A 39 -5.15 8.50 -9.99
CA PHE A 39 -5.51 8.51 -8.58
C PHE A 39 -4.62 9.48 -7.78
N ALA A 40 -3.31 9.40 -7.95
CA ALA A 40 -2.34 10.37 -7.46
C ALA A 40 -1.81 11.22 -8.63
N SER A 41 -1.34 12.45 -8.36
CA SER A 41 -0.86 13.38 -9.41
C SER A 41 0.43 12.93 -10.09
N ASN A 42 1.23 12.11 -9.41
CA ASN A 42 2.50 11.59 -9.92
C ASN A 42 2.31 10.18 -10.51
N GLN A 43 3.23 9.79 -11.36
CA GLN A 43 3.29 8.45 -11.95
C GLN A 43 4.56 7.76 -11.52
N SER A 44 4.45 6.51 -11.06
CA SER A 44 5.60 5.66 -10.73
C SER A 44 6.09 4.90 -11.95
N ILE A 45 7.18 4.13 -11.76
CA ILE A 45 7.63 3.10 -12.70
C ILE A 45 6.50 2.15 -13.06
N GLU A 46 6.44 1.72 -14.32
CA GLU A 46 5.43 0.77 -14.80
C GLU A 46 5.61 -0.60 -14.13
N PRO A 47 4.50 -1.29 -13.76
CA PRO A 47 4.54 -2.57 -13.04
C PRO A 47 5.37 -3.66 -13.74
N GLU A 48 5.40 -3.68 -15.07
CA GLU A 48 6.14 -4.65 -15.88
C GLU A 48 7.67 -4.51 -15.76
N LYS A 49 8.14 -3.38 -15.25
CA LYS A 49 9.57 -3.10 -15.04
C LYS A 49 10.04 -3.36 -13.62
N LEU A 50 9.12 -3.75 -12.73
CA LEU A 50 9.43 -4.05 -11.35
C LEU A 50 10.22 -5.35 -11.24
N TRP A 51 11.13 -5.39 -10.29
CA TRP A 51 11.87 -6.57 -9.90
C TRP A 51 12.30 -6.46 -8.43
N LEU A 52 12.46 -7.58 -7.77
CA LEU A 52 12.99 -7.65 -6.40
C LEU A 52 13.98 -8.81 -6.30
N PRO A 53 15.01 -8.71 -5.44
CA PRO A 53 15.83 -9.86 -5.07
C PRO A 53 14.98 -10.96 -4.41
N ASP A 54 15.31 -12.23 -4.62
CA ASP A 54 14.55 -13.40 -4.14
C ASP A 54 14.31 -13.44 -2.62
N ASN A 55 15.16 -12.77 -1.85
CA ASN A 55 15.12 -12.78 -0.39
C ASN A 55 14.42 -11.53 0.20
N ILE A 56 13.75 -10.76 -0.64
CA ILE A 56 13.01 -9.56 -0.27
C ILE A 56 11.52 -9.80 -0.48
N THR A 57 10.71 -9.43 0.49
CA THR A 57 9.25 -9.35 0.37
C THR A 57 8.81 -7.90 0.36
N CYS A 58 7.63 -7.62 -0.18
CA CYS A 58 7.11 -6.26 -0.18
C CYS A 58 5.61 -6.20 0.12
N ASP A 59 5.18 -5.05 0.62
CA ASP A 59 3.80 -4.59 0.54
C ASP A 59 3.71 -3.60 -0.63
N VAL A 60 2.70 -3.72 -1.47
CA VAL A 60 2.47 -2.83 -2.62
C VAL A 60 1.28 -1.92 -2.31
N HIS A 61 1.51 -0.61 -2.29
CA HIS A 61 0.44 0.39 -2.18
C HIS A 61 0.10 0.88 -3.59
N ALA A 62 -1.01 0.37 -4.11
CA ALA A 62 -1.48 0.62 -5.47
C ALA A 62 -2.42 1.83 -5.50
N MET A 63 -1.85 3.02 -5.66
CA MET A 63 -2.59 4.28 -5.85
C MET A 63 -3.03 4.41 -7.33
N TYR A 64 -3.96 3.55 -7.72
CA TYR A 64 -4.48 3.40 -9.09
C TYR A 64 -5.98 3.64 -9.14
N ASP A 65 -6.45 4.28 -10.21
CA ASP A 65 -7.88 4.39 -10.50
C ASP A 65 -8.52 3.00 -10.76
N ASN A 66 -7.75 2.09 -11.40
CA ASN A 66 -8.11 0.69 -11.56
C ASN A 66 -6.98 -0.22 -11.04
N PRO A 67 -6.95 -0.59 -9.75
CA PRO A 67 -5.87 -1.39 -9.16
C PRO A 67 -5.85 -2.84 -9.66
N GLU A 68 -6.96 -3.39 -10.18
CA GLU A 68 -6.98 -4.73 -10.75
C GLU A 68 -6.06 -4.84 -11.97
N SER A 69 -5.87 -3.74 -12.71
CA SER A 69 -5.07 -3.71 -13.95
C SER A 69 -3.60 -4.09 -13.75
N ILE A 70 -3.06 -3.93 -12.54
CA ILE A 70 -1.66 -4.24 -12.23
C ILE A 70 -1.48 -5.52 -11.41
N LEU A 71 -2.58 -6.14 -10.98
CA LEU A 71 -2.55 -7.25 -10.03
C LEU A 71 -1.77 -8.47 -10.56
N ASP A 72 -1.88 -8.76 -11.86
CA ASP A 72 -1.15 -9.86 -12.49
C ASP A 72 0.36 -9.60 -12.50
N GLU A 73 0.78 -8.39 -12.82
CA GLU A 73 2.20 -8.04 -12.87
C GLU A 73 2.83 -8.04 -11.48
N VAL A 74 2.20 -7.37 -10.50
CA VAL A 74 2.75 -7.32 -9.14
C VAL A 74 2.76 -8.69 -8.47
N SER A 75 1.83 -9.59 -8.81
CA SER A 75 1.80 -10.95 -8.27
C SER A 75 2.98 -11.84 -8.69
N LYS A 76 3.77 -11.41 -9.67
CA LYS A 76 5.02 -12.09 -10.08
C LYS A 76 6.17 -11.81 -9.12
N LEU A 77 6.04 -10.79 -8.27
CA LEU A 77 6.99 -10.46 -7.22
C LEU A 77 6.62 -11.17 -5.91
N SER A 78 7.53 -11.15 -4.94
CA SER A 78 7.27 -11.66 -3.58
C SER A 78 6.42 -10.66 -2.77
N VAL A 79 5.20 -10.37 -3.25
CA VAL A 79 4.27 -9.45 -2.58
C VAL A 79 3.56 -10.16 -1.43
N ARG A 80 3.62 -9.55 -0.25
CA ARG A 80 2.89 -10.00 0.92
C ARG A 80 1.49 -9.39 0.97
N THR A 81 1.40 -8.07 0.81
CA THR A 81 0.14 -7.33 0.92
C THR A 81 -0.05 -6.44 -0.29
N PHE A 82 -1.23 -6.49 -0.88
CA PHE A 82 -1.66 -5.56 -1.92
C PHE A 82 -2.64 -4.56 -1.31
N ILE A 83 -2.20 -3.31 -1.17
CA ILE A 83 -2.91 -2.24 -0.47
C ILE A 83 -3.52 -1.29 -1.50
N VAL A 84 -4.80 -1.00 -1.35
CA VAL A 84 -5.50 -0.04 -2.22
C VAL A 84 -6.15 1.06 -1.38
N PRO A 85 -6.24 2.30 -1.88
CA PRO A 85 -6.96 3.36 -1.18
C PRO A 85 -8.45 3.04 -1.04
N ALA A 86 -9.04 3.38 0.09
CA ALA A 86 -10.49 3.23 0.34
C ALA A 86 -11.34 4.12 -0.59
N GLU A 87 -10.72 5.13 -1.18
CA GLU A 87 -11.32 6.07 -2.12
C GLU A 87 -11.38 5.55 -3.56
N THR A 88 -10.75 4.41 -3.84
CA THR A 88 -10.79 3.76 -5.15
C THR A 88 -12.20 3.28 -5.47
N LYS A 89 -12.66 3.56 -6.68
CA LYS A 89 -14.00 3.16 -7.14
C LYS A 89 -13.99 1.73 -7.70
N CYS A 90 -13.97 0.75 -6.80
CA CYS A 90 -14.01 -0.66 -7.18
C CYS A 90 -14.94 -1.46 -6.24
N ASP A 91 -15.25 -2.69 -6.64
CA ASP A 91 -15.89 -3.66 -5.74
C ASP A 91 -14.82 -4.34 -4.87
N PHE A 92 -14.70 -3.88 -3.62
CA PHE A 92 -13.72 -4.43 -2.67
C PHE A 92 -13.93 -5.92 -2.35
N ASN A 93 -15.15 -6.46 -2.46
CA ASN A 93 -15.38 -7.90 -2.27
C ASN A 93 -14.73 -8.70 -3.41
N SER A 94 -14.96 -8.27 -4.65
CA SER A 94 -14.34 -8.88 -5.83
C SER A 94 -12.82 -8.74 -5.77
N LEU A 95 -12.31 -7.52 -5.56
CA LEU A 95 -10.88 -7.25 -5.51
C LEU A 95 -10.17 -8.04 -4.41
N SER A 96 -10.71 -8.08 -3.19
CA SER A 96 -10.13 -8.84 -2.07
C SER A 96 -10.04 -10.34 -2.38
N SER A 97 -11.05 -10.88 -3.07
CA SER A 97 -11.04 -12.27 -3.51
C SER A 97 -9.97 -12.55 -4.56
N LEU A 98 -9.81 -11.64 -5.54
CA LEU A 98 -8.75 -11.74 -6.57
C LEU A 98 -7.35 -11.65 -5.97
N VAL A 99 -7.14 -10.72 -5.03
CA VAL A 99 -5.86 -10.57 -4.31
C VAL A 99 -5.51 -11.85 -3.56
N ARG A 100 -6.47 -12.42 -2.80
CA ARG A 100 -6.25 -13.67 -2.05
C ARG A 100 -6.03 -14.88 -2.96
N ALA A 101 -6.67 -14.92 -4.14
CA ALA A 101 -6.44 -15.97 -5.13
C ALA A 101 -4.99 -16.00 -5.66
N LYS A 102 -4.27 -14.88 -5.52
CA LYS A 102 -2.84 -14.75 -5.84
C LYS A 102 -1.92 -14.92 -4.61
N ASN A 103 -2.44 -15.46 -3.50
CA ASN A 103 -1.73 -15.69 -2.25
C ASN A 103 -1.18 -14.40 -1.59
N MET A 104 -1.83 -13.28 -1.78
CA MET A 104 -1.51 -12.01 -1.14
C MET A 104 -2.57 -11.66 -0.09
N TYR A 105 -2.17 -10.88 0.92
CA TYR A 105 -3.11 -10.24 1.84
C TYR A 105 -3.75 -9.02 1.17
N PHE A 106 -5.04 -8.80 1.46
CA PHE A 106 -5.74 -7.61 1.01
C PHE A 106 -5.55 -6.48 2.02
N GLY A 107 -4.97 -5.36 1.58
CA GLY A 107 -4.76 -4.15 2.37
C GLY A 107 -5.68 -3.01 1.91
N LEU A 108 -6.05 -2.16 2.86
CA LEU A 108 -6.83 -0.95 2.63
C LEU A 108 -6.07 0.27 3.19
N ALA A 109 -5.84 1.30 2.39
CA ALA A 109 -5.29 2.57 2.86
C ALA A 109 -6.42 3.58 3.10
N LEU A 110 -6.35 4.30 4.22
CA LEU A 110 -7.27 5.39 4.56
C LEU A 110 -6.53 6.72 4.48
N LEU A 111 -6.91 7.59 3.55
CA LEU A 111 -6.39 8.95 3.50
C LEU A 111 -6.79 9.73 4.77
N ALA A 112 -6.10 10.85 5.02
CA ALA A 112 -6.33 11.66 6.22
C ALA A 112 -7.80 12.04 6.39
N GLU A 113 -8.45 12.47 5.31
CA GLU A 113 -9.85 12.93 5.32
C GLU A 113 -10.88 11.79 5.34
N THR A 114 -10.48 10.55 5.06
CA THR A 114 -11.42 9.42 5.00
C THR A 114 -11.75 8.93 6.39
N THR A 115 -13.03 8.97 6.74
CA THR A 115 -13.48 8.48 8.03
C THR A 115 -13.49 6.95 8.08
N VAL A 116 -13.22 6.38 9.26
CA VAL A 116 -13.27 4.93 9.45
C VAL A 116 -14.70 4.39 9.18
N GLU A 117 -15.74 5.14 9.56
CA GLU A 117 -17.12 4.73 9.34
C GLU A 117 -17.47 4.64 7.84
N SER A 118 -16.98 5.59 7.00
CA SER A 118 -17.24 5.55 5.55
C SER A 118 -16.59 4.35 4.85
N ALA A 119 -15.47 3.85 5.40
CA ALA A 119 -14.72 2.71 4.87
C ALA A 119 -15.04 1.38 5.57
N LYS A 120 -16.03 1.34 6.47
CA LYS A 120 -16.30 0.21 7.36
C LYS A 120 -16.38 -1.13 6.64
N SER A 121 -17.17 -1.23 5.59
CA SER A 121 -17.36 -2.50 4.85
C SER A 121 -16.06 -2.99 4.18
N ALA A 122 -15.19 -2.09 3.75
CA ALA A 122 -13.88 -2.45 3.19
C ALA A 122 -12.88 -2.82 4.29
N ILE A 123 -12.94 -2.16 5.46
CA ILE A 123 -12.12 -2.50 6.63
C ILE A 123 -12.45 -3.92 7.15
N GLU A 124 -13.73 -4.33 7.11
CA GLU A 124 -14.14 -5.68 7.49
C GLU A 124 -13.51 -6.77 6.62
N LEU A 125 -13.17 -6.45 5.37
CA LEU A 125 -12.53 -7.36 4.43
C LEU A 125 -10.99 -7.36 4.54
N ALA A 126 -10.39 -6.31 5.13
CA ALA A 126 -8.96 -6.08 5.06
C ALA A 126 -8.18 -6.97 6.04
N ASP A 127 -7.05 -7.50 5.58
CA ASP A 127 -6.04 -8.16 6.41
C ASP A 127 -5.05 -7.13 6.99
N HIS A 128 -4.91 -5.98 6.30
CA HIS A 128 -4.06 -4.86 6.69
C HIS A 128 -4.80 -3.54 6.46
N VAL A 129 -4.74 -2.60 7.41
CA VAL A 129 -5.27 -1.25 7.25
C VAL A 129 -4.15 -0.24 7.44
N LEU A 130 -3.84 0.52 6.40
CA LEU A 130 -2.81 1.56 6.39
C LEU A 130 -3.46 2.92 6.67
N ILE A 131 -3.03 3.60 7.72
CA ILE A 131 -3.40 5.00 7.99
C ILE A 131 -2.38 5.88 7.26
N PHE A 132 -2.84 6.58 6.22
CA PHE A 132 -2.00 7.43 5.40
C PHE A 132 -2.05 8.88 5.93
N SER A 133 -0.91 9.36 6.42
CA SER A 133 -0.72 10.71 6.97
C SER A 133 0.14 11.59 6.07
N GLY A 134 0.64 11.05 4.96
CA GLY A 134 1.53 11.73 4.03
C GLY A 134 0.81 12.64 3.02
N ASN A 135 1.59 13.22 2.13
CA ASN A 135 1.10 13.92 0.96
C ASN A 135 0.97 12.94 -0.20
N LEU A 136 -0.25 12.70 -0.66
CA LEU A 136 -0.52 11.75 -1.74
C LEU A 136 0.33 12.06 -2.99
N GLY A 137 1.04 11.05 -3.49
CA GLY A 137 1.90 11.16 -4.66
C GLY A 137 3.33 11.67 -4.39
N HIS A 138 3.70 11.91 -3.14
CA HIS A 138 5.04 12.41 -2.78
C HIS A 138 5.69 11.50 -1.74
N GLN A 139 6.98 11.23 -1.92
CA GLN A 139 7.76 10.47 -0.95
C GLN A 139 8.34 11.40 0.12
N GLY A 140 7.90 11.23 1.37
CA GLY A 140 8.40 11.98 2.53
C GLY A 140 8.04 13.48 2.52
N GLY A 141 8.64 14.21 3.44
CA GLY A 141 8.51 15.68 3.52
C GLY A 141 7.23 16.21 4.17
N SER A 142 6.29 15.36 4.53
CA SER A 142 5.12 15.74 5.33
C SER A 142 5.38 15.56 6.83
N MET A 143 4.67 16.36 7.62
CA MET A 143 4.59 16.13 9.07
C MET A 143 3.45 15.14 9.36
N ALA A 144 3.72 14.11 10.16
CA ALA A 144 2.70 13.17 10.58
C ALA A 144 1.58 13.87 11.38
N ASP A 145 0.32 13.68 10.98
CA ASP A 145 -0.82 14.17 11.73
C ASP A 145 -1.20 13.17 12.84
N MET A 146 -0.71 13.43 14.03
CA MET A 146 -0.95 12.55 15.21
C MET A 146 -2.43 12.42 15.60
N ASN A 147 -3.33 13.29 15.14
CA ASN A 147 -4.76 13.16 15.40
C ASN A 147 -5.35 11.92 14.71
N LEU A 148 -4.73 11.47 13.60
CA LEU A 148 -5.14 10.26 12.90
C LEU A 148 -4.94 8.98 13.71
N LEU A 149 -4.16 9.00 14.80
CA LEU A 149 -4.03 7.87 15.72
C LEU A 149 -5.38 7.44 16.31
N SER A 150 -6.34 8.36 16.41
CA SER A 150 -7.71 8.02 16.85
C SER A 150 -8.40 7.02 15.93
N LYS A 151 -7.97 6.89 14.66
CA LYS A 151 -8.48 5.87 13.73
C LYS A 151 -8.11 4.46 14.17
N VAL A 152 -7.00 4.26 14.88
CA VAL A 152 -6.55 2.94 15.34
C VAL A 152 -7.63 2.25 16.17
N ASP A 153 -8.14 2.92 17.20
CA ASP A 153 -9.18 2.34 18.06
C ASP A 153 -10.49 2.11 17.31
N GLN A 154 -10.85 3.02 16.39
CA GLN A 154 -12.03 2.88 15.55
C GLN A 154 -11.92 1.67 14.62
N ILE A 155 -10.75 1.47 13.97
CA ILE A 155 -10.47 0.29 13.13
C ILE A 155 -10.55 -0.98 13.97
N ARG A 156 -9.96 -1.00 15.17
CA ARG A 156 -10.01 -2.15 16.09
C ARG A 156 -11.43 -2.53 16.53
N CYS A 157 -12.35 -1.57 16.60
CA CYS A 157 -13.77 -1.85 16.87
C CYS A 157 -14.45 -2.59 15.70
N ILE A 158 -14.00 -2.39 14.46
CA ILE A 158 -14.54 -3.01 13.26
C ILE A 158 -13.82 -4.34 12.97
N ASN A 159 -12.49 -4.28 12.89
CA ASN A 159 -11.64 -5.43 12.55
C ASN A 159 -10.50 -5.56 13.57
N ARG A 160 -10.66 -6.51 14.49
CA ARG A 160 -9.73 -6.71 15.61
C ARG A 160 -8.41 -7.37 15.21
N ILE A 161 -8.41 -8.09 14.09
CA ILE A 161 -7.28 -8.93 13.68
C ILE A 161 -6.44 -8.30 12.57
N ALA A 162 -6.96 -7.32 11.84
CA ALA A 162 -6.20 -6.65 10.79
C ALA A 162 -4.89 -6.06 11.34
N GLU A 163 -3.80 -6.19 10.62
CA GLU A 163 -2.62 -5.39 10.91
C GLU A 163 -2.92 -3.91 10.68
N ILE A 164 -2.33 -3.02 11.47
CA ILE A 164 -2.47 -1.57 11.28
C ILE A 164 -1.09 -1.01 10.98
N GLY A 165 -0.96 -0.39 9.82
CA GLY A 165 0.21 0.35 9.37
C GLY A 165 0.01 1.85 9.49
N TRP A 166 1.12 2.56 9.48
CA TRP A 166 1.18 4.02 9.41
C TRP A 166 2.16 4.42 8.31
N ASP A 167 1.75 5.33 7.45
CA ASP A 167 2.56 5.88 6.36
C ASP A 167 2.44 7.41 6.32
N GLY A 168 3.59 8.11 6.28
CA GLY A 168 3.70 9.56 6.28
C GLY A 168 4.26 10.21 7.52
#